data_16d161f40941042b258492756f58abef
#
_entry.id   16d161f40941042b258492756f58abef
#
_cell.length_a   1.000
_cell.length_b   1.000
_cell.length_c   1.000
_cell.angle_alpha   90.00
_cell.angle_beta   90.00
_cell.angle_gamma   90.00
#
_symmetry.space_group_name_H-M   'P 1'
#
loop_
_entity.id
_entity.type
_entity.pdbx_description
1 polymer ?
#
loop_
_entity_poly.entity_id
_entity_poly.type
_entity_poly.pdbx_seq_one_letter_code
_entity_poly.pdbx_strand_id
1 'polypeptide(L)'
;MAQKDVGNKVPIYKLKKTDEVMKYYDEWGEGNKYDKDMVDWNYTGPKETSEIFIKYQKNKDAKIFDAGCGTGLVGVELKKYGFSNFYGADLSQKLLDLVPTGLYQKLNK
;
A
#
# COMPACT_ATOMS: atom_id res chain seq x y z
N MET A 1 -7.47 -16.44 -2.10
CA MET A 1 -8.47 -15.46 -1.64
C MET A 1 -9.49 -15.22 -2.73
N ALA A 2 -10.76 -15.30 -2.39
CA ALA A 2 -11.80 -15.01 -3.37
C ALA A 2 -11.77 -13.53 -3.76
N GLN A 3 -11.89 -13.24 -5.06
CA GLN A 3 -11.96 -11.88 -5.57
C GLN A 3 -13.30 -11.25 -5.20
N LYS A 4 -13.26 -10.05 -4.65
CA LYS A 4 -14.46 -9.26 -4.31
C LYS A 4 -14.41 -7.93 -5.03
N ASP A 5 -15.57 -7.34 -5.25
CA ASP A 5 -15.66 -5.95 -5.69
C ASP A 5 -15.26 -5.05 -4.52
N VAL A 6 -14.38 -4.09 -4.79
CA VAL A 6 -13.78 -3.24 -3.76
C VAL A 6 -14.02 -1.78 -4.10
N GLY A 7 -14.74 -1.06 -3.25
CA GLY A 7 -15.03 0.36 -3.44
C GLY A 7 -15.70 0.71 -4.76
N ASN A 8 -15.94 -0.25 -5.63
CA ASN A 8 -16.45 -0.08 -6.96
C ASN A 8 -17.24 -1.31 -7.39
N LYS A 9 -18.09 -1.20 -8.41
CA LYS A 9 -18.94 -2.31 -8.89
C LYS A 9 -18.21 -3.29 -9.79
N VAL A 10 -17.10 -2.88 -10.40
CA VAL A 10 -16.34 -3.70 -11.35
C VAL A 10 -15.20 -4.38 -10.62
N PRO A 11 -15.08 -5.71 -10.68
CA PRO A 11 -13.93 -6.41 -10.10
C PRO A 11 -12.61 -5.91 -10.71
N ILE A 12 -11.60 -5.70 -9.88
CA ILE A 12 -10.33 -5.13 -10.30
C ILE A 12 -9.64 -5.97 -11.38
N TYR A 13 -9.77 -7.28 -11.36
CA TYR A 13 -9.12 -8.16 -12.34
C TYR A 13 -9.71 -8.02 -13.75
N LYS A 14 -10.86 -7.36 -13.91
CA LYS A 14 -11.44 -7.07 -15.23
C LYS A 14 -10.89 -5.80 -15.86
N LEU A 15 -10.16 -5.00 -15.12
CA LEU A 15 -9.57 -3.76 -15.62
C LEU A 15 -8.30 -4.08 -16.41
N LYS A 16 -8.17 -3.47 -17.59
CA LYS A 16 -7.06 -3.77 -18.52
C LYS A 16 -6.17 -2.57 -18.83
N LYS A 17 -6.69 -1.34 -18.66
CA LYS A 17 -5.94 -0.12 -18.97
C LYS A 17 -5.42 0.54 -17.69
N THR A 18 -4.25 1.15 -17.78
CA THR A 18 -3.62 1.82 -16.63
C THR A 18 -4.49 2.92 -16.04
N ASP A 19 -5.14 3.73 -16.89
CA ASP A 19 -6.02 4.79 -16.42
C ASP A 19 -7.27 4.26 -15.70
N GLU A 20 -7.82 3.13 -16.17
CA GLU A 20 -8.93 2.47 -15.48
C GLU A 20 -8.51 1.94 -14.11
N VAL A 21 -7.34 1.34 -14.03
CA VAL A 21 -6.78 0.84 -12.77
C VAL A 21 -6.51 1.99 -11.80
N MET A 22 -5.92 3.10 -12.29
CA MET A 22 -5.69 4.29 -11.48
C MET A 22 -7.00 4.85 -10.92
N LYS A 23 -8.01 4.99 -11.78
CA LYS A 23 -9.31 5.48 -11.37
C LYS A 23 -9.95 4.58 -10.32
N TYR A 24 -9.83 3.28 -10.51
CA TYR A 24 -10.35 2.29 -9.57
C TYR A 24 -9.74 2.47 -8.18
N TYR A 25 -8.40 2.58 -8.11
CA TYR A 25 -7.71 2.79 -6.84
C TYR A 25 -8.00 4.16 -6.23
N ASP A 26 -8.14 5.21 -7.04
CA ASP A 26 -8.50 6.52 -6.53
C ASP A 26 -9.89 6.51 -5.88
N GLU A 27 -10.86 5.88 -6.53
CA GLU A 27 -12.20 5.73 -5.97
C GLU A 27 -12.18 4.85 -4.72
N TRP A 28 -11.39 3.79 -4.73
CA TRP A 28 -11.25 2.89 -3.59
C TRP A 28 -10.61 3.58 -2.40
N GLY A 29 -9.67 4.52 -2.63
CA GLY A 29 -9.03 5.29 -1.58
C GLY A 29 -9.91 6.36 -0.94
N GLU A 30 -11.04 6.72 -1.56
CA GLU A 30 -11.93 7.74 -1.03
C GLU A 30 -12.58 7.30 0.29
N GLY A 31 -12.62 8.21 1.26
CA GLY A 31 -13.28 7.96 2.55
C GLY A 31 -12.69 6.77 3.32
N ASN A 32 -11.41 6.46 3.12
CA ASN A 32 -10.70 5.34 3.76
C ASN A 32 -11.26 3.96 3.39
N LYS A 33 -11.94 3.83 2.26
CA LYS A 33 -12.52 2.54 1.82
C LYS A 33 -11.47 1.47 1.64
N TYR A 34 -10.29 1.84 1.08
CA TYR A 34 -9.20 0.89 0.84
C TYR A 34 -8.74 0.25 2.15
N ASP A 35 -8.39 1.05 3.14
CA ASP A 35 -7.89 0.55 4.42
C ASP A 35 -8.96 -0.24 5.16
N LYS A 36 -10.20 0.23 5.11
CA LYS A 36 -11.32 -0.48 5.71
C LYS A 36 -11.52 -1.86 5.08
N ASP A 37 -11.48 -1.94 3.75
CA ASP A 37 -11.63 -3.22 3.05
C ASP A 37 -10.49 -4.17 3.38
N MET A 38 -9.26 -3.68 3.51
CA MET A 38 -8.11 -4.50 3.92
C MET A 38 -8.30 -5.06 5.32
N VAL A 39 -8.83 -4.27 6.26
CA VAL A 39 -9.15 -4.73 7.61
C VAL A 39 -10.30 -5.75 7.58
N ASP A 40 -11.37 -5.44 6.88
CA ASP A 40 -12.55 -6.32 6.77
C ASP A 40 -12.21 -7.68 6.14
N TRP A 41 -11.23 -7.71 5.25
CA TRP A 41 -10.78 -8.94 4.59
C TRP A 41 -9.68 -9.66 5.37
N ASN A 42 -9.28 -9.15 6.53
CA ASN A 42 -8.16 -9.68 7.30
C ASN A 42 -6.89 -9.81 6.43
N TYR A 43 -6.55 -8.74 5.72
CA TYR A 43 -5.43 -8.72 4.80
C TYR A 43 -4.10 -8.70 5.56
N THR A 44 -3.36 -9.80 5.48
CA THR A 44 -2.10 -9.98 6.21
C THR A 44 -0.86 -9.77 5.35
N GLY A 45 -1.03 -9.40 4.07
CA GLY A 45 0.08 -9.20 3.14
C GLY A 45 1.20 -8.30 3.65
N PRO A 46 0.90 -7.10 4.17
CA PRO A 46 1.93 -6.20 4.70
C PRO A 46 2.72 -6.82 5.86
N LYS A 47 2.05 -7.51 6.76
CA LYS A 47 2.71 -8.19 7.88
C LYS A 47 3.60 -9.32 7.42
N GLU A 48 3.09 -10.18 6.54
CA GLU A 48 3.84 -11.32 5.98
C GLU A 48 5.05 -10.84 5.18
N THR A 49 4.88 -9.82 4.33
CA THR A 49 5.96 -9.21 3.56
C THR A 49 7.05 -8.68 4.48
N SER A 50 6.67 -8.00 5.54
CA SER A 50 7.61 -7.45 6.51
C SER A 50 8.36 -8.55 7.26
N GLU A 51 7.70 -9.61 7.66
CA GLU A 51 8.32 -10.77 8.33
C GLU A 51 9.39 -11.42 7.45
N ILE A 52 9.13 -11.54 6.15
CA ILE A 52 10.11 -12.06 5.20
C ILE A 52 11.26 -11.07 5.01
N PHE A 53 10.95 -9.79 4.85
CA PHE A 53 11.94 -8.74 4.62
C PHE A 53 12.99 -8.69 5.72
N ILE A 54 12.58 -8.76 6.99
CA ILE A 54 13.50 -8.66 8.12
C ILE A 54 14.45 -9.85 8.24
N LYS A 55 14.14 -10.96 7.57
CA LYS A 55 15.06 -12.13 7.54
C LYS A 55 16.29 -11.85 6.69
N TYR A 56 16.15 -10.99 5.67
CA TYR A 56 17.20 -10.74 4.68
C TYR A 56 17.87 -9.37 4.88
N GLN A 57 17.13 -8.36 5.31
CA GLN A 57 17.69 -7.03 5.53
C GLN A 57 17.86 -6.77 7.02
N LYS A 58 19.12 -6.71 7.47
CA LYS A 58 19.48 -6.50 8.87
C LYS A 58 19.86 -5.05 9.19
N ASN A 59 20.20 -4.27 8.16
CA ASN A 59 20.56 -2.86 8.35
C ASN A 59 19.31 -2.00 8.47
N LYS A 60 19.04 -1.51 9.68
CA LYS A 60 17.85 -0.68 9.95
C LYS A 60 17.89 0.69 9.27
N ASP A 61 19.07 1.13 8.85
CA ASP A 61 19.24 2.40 8.13
C ASP A 61 19.16 2.23 6.61
N ALA A 62 18.92 1.03 6.13
CA ALA A 62 18.81 0.76 4.70
C ALA A 62 17.72 1.62 4.06
N LYS A 63 18.02 2.16 2.89
CA LYS A 63 17.03 2.89 2.08
C LYS A 63 16.10 1.87 1.41
N ILE A 64 14.81 2.00 1.68
CA ILE A 64 13.79 1.06 1.19
C ILE A 64 12.87 1.78 0.23
N PHE A 65 12.78 1.29 -1.00
CA PHE A 65 11.84 1.79 -2.00
C PHE A 65 10.64 0.85 -2.09
N ASP A 66 9.46 1.38 -1.81
CA ASP A 66 8.19 0.66 -1.82
C ASP A 66 7.42 1.02 -3.09
N ALA A 67 7.61 0.24 -4.14
CA ALA A 67 6.92 0.43 -5.42
C ALA A 67 5.48 -0.07 -5.29
N GLY A 68 4.52 0.79 -5.68
CA GLY A 68 3.11 0.48 -5.49
C GLY A 68 2.72 0.54 -4.02
N CYS A 69 3.20 1.53 -3.28
CA CYS A 69 3.05 1.59 -1.83
C CYS A 69 1.61 1.76 -1.33
N GLY A 70 0.70 2.23 -2.18
CA GLY A 70 -0.69 2.46 -1.79
C GLY A 70 -0.80 3.42 -0.60
N THR A 71 -1.46 2.98 0.47
CA THR A 71 -1.64 3.75 1.70
C THR A 71 -0.48 3.59 2.69
N GLY A 72 0.57 2.87 2.31
CA GLY A 72 1.77 2.72 3.13
C GLY A 72 1.72 1.62 4.17
N LEU A 73 0.88 0.60 3.99
CA LEU A 73 0.72 -0.46 4.99
C LEU A 73 2.01 -1.24 5.27
N VAL A 74 2.84 -1.49 4.24
CA VAL A 74 4.13 -2.16 4.43
C VAL A 74 5.08 -1.28 5.23
N GLY A 75 5.12 0.03 4.94
CA GLY A 75 5.92 0.98 5.71
C GLY A 75 5.52 1.03 7.18
N VAL A 76 4.22 1.02 7.46
CA VAL A 76 3.71 0.97 8.83
C VAL A 76 4.23 -0.27 9.56
N GLU A 77 4.16 -1.44 8.92
CA GLU A 77 4.64 -2.69 9.51
C GLU A 77 6.16 -2.69 9.72
N LEU A 78 6.94 -2.27 8.71
CA LEU A 78 8.40 -2.23 8.79
C LEU A 78 8.89 -1.25 9.86
N LYS A 79 8.16 -0.16 10.08
CA LYS A 79 8.50 0.79 11.14
C LYS A 79 8.49 0.12 12.51
N LYS A 80 7.60 -0.82 12.75
CA LYS A 80 7.53 -1.58 13.99
C LYS A 80 8.81 -2.39 14.25
N TYR A 81 9.54 -2.73 13.19
CA TYR A 81 10.80 -3.47 13.27
C TYR A 81 12.04 -2.55 13.30
N GLY A 82 11.84 -1.23 13.33
CA GLY A 82 12.95 -0.28 13.46
C GLY A 82 13.43 0.35 12.15
N PHE A 83 12.82 0.03 11.02
CA PHE A 83 13.14 0.69 9.75
C PHE A 83 12.43 2.04 9.67
N SER A 84 13.04 3.02 9.00
CA SER A 84 12.44 4.35 8.86
C SER A 84 12.81 5.06 7.56
N ASN A 85 13.72 4.51 6.78
CA ASN A 85 14.22 5.19 5.58
C ASN A 85 13.44 4.76 4.34
N PHE A 86 12.15 5.13 4.30
CA PHE A 86 11.22 4.71 3.27
C PHE A 86 11.04 5.75 2.17
N TYR A 87 10.99 5.26 0.93
CA TYR A 87 10.62 6.02 -0.26
C TYR A 87 9.53 5.23 -0.96
N GLY A 88 8.46 5.88 -1.38
CA GLY A 88 7.33 5.21 -1.97
C GLY A 88 6.88 5.82 -3.27
N ALA A 89 6.21 5.03 -4.08
CA ALA A 89 5.57 5.48 -5.31
C ALA A 89 4.29 4.68 -5.55
N ASP A 90 3.28 5.34 -6.07
CA ASP A 90 2.04 4.71 -6.47
C ASP A 90 1.38 5.53 -7.57
N LEU A 91 0.57 4.89 -8.40
CA LEU A 91 -0.15 5.57 -9.47
C LEU A 91 -1.40 6.30 -8.95
N SER A 92 -1.90 5.94 -7.77
CA SER A 92 -3.09 6.55 -7.18
C SER A 92 -2.72 7.65 -6.20
N GLN A 93 -2.97 8.90 -6.58
CA GLN A 93 -2.78 10.05 -5.68
C GLN A 93 -3.69 9.95 -4.46
N LYS A 94 -4.90 9.43 -4.63
CA LYS A 94 -5.84 9.26 -3.50
C LYS A 94 -5.30 8.33 -2.43
N LEU A 95 -4.65 7.23 -2.84
CA LEU A 95 -4.01 6.32 -1.88
C LEU A 95 -2.79 6.98 -1.23
N LEU A 96 -1.96 7.69 -2.00
CA LEU A 96 -0.79 8.40 -1.46
C LEU A 96 -1.20 9.44 -0.41
N ASP A 97 -2.32 10.11 -0.62
CA ASP A 97 -2.83 11.12 0.31
C ASP A 97 -3.21 10.51 1.68
N LEU A 98 -3.45 9.21 1.72
CA LEU A 98 -3.80 8.49 2.95
C LEU A 98 -2.59 7.92 3.70
N VAL A 99 -1.39 8.01 3.13
CA VAL A 99 -0.16 7.56 3.80
C VAL A 99 0.06 8.39 5.06
N PRO A 100 0.36 7.77 6.21
CA PRO A 100 0.64 8.51 7.43
C PRO A 100 1.72 9.57 7.24
N THR A 101 1.46 10.78 7.69
CA THR A 101 2.38 11.91 7.56
C THR A 101 3.73 11.59 8.22
N GLY A 102 4.81 11.82 7.47
CA GLY A 102 6.17 11.62 7.99
C GLY A 102 6.66 10.17 7.94
N LEU A 103 5.83 9.22 7.51
CA LEU A 103 6.26 7.82 7.42
C LEU A 103 7.30 7.61 6.31
N TYR A 104 7.07 8.15 5.13
CA TYR A 104 7.98 8.07 3.98
C TYR A 104 8.77 9.35 3.83
N GLN A 105 10.05 9.23 3.47
CA GLN A 105 10.91 10.39 3.18
C GLN A 105 10.41 11.12 1.93
N LYS A 106 9.92 10.36 0.95
CA LYS A 106 9.39 10.91 -0.31
C LYS A 106 8.35 9.97 -0.89
N LEU A 107 7.26 10.56 -1.39
CA LEU A 107 6.21 9.85 -2.11
C LEU A 107 6.08 10.45 -3.51
N ASN A 108 6.03 9.60 -4.53
CA ASN A 108 5.87 10.00 -5.93
C ASN A 108 4.70 9.27 -6.56
N LYS A 109 3.97 9.99 -7.39
CA LYS A 109 2.94 9.40 -8.22
C LYS A 109 3.54 8.76 -9.48
#